data_ef9489b2a487c79b6c9ae8bab9f35125
#
_entry.id   ef9489b2a487c79b6c9ae8bab9f35125
#
_cell.length_a   1.000
_cell.length_b   1.000
_cell.length_c   1.000
_cell.angle_alpha   90.00
_cell.angle_beta   90.00
_cell.angle_gamma   90.00
#
_symmetry.space_group_name_H-M   'P 1'
#
loop_
_entity.id
_entity.type
_entity.pdbx_description
1 polymer ?
#
loop_
_entity_poly.entity_id
_entity_poly.type
_entity_poly.pdbx_seq_one_letter_code
_entity_poly.pdbx_strand_id
1 'polypeptide(L)'
;WTDLKEDTIEQWWGDAFIFQNSRVLLLGKPKIGKSNFLGAFAAGATTGTDFMGVPFSKPLKVMWFQAEIIKEFMKDRITTYFRRFGDDEDTIRQGYDNLIVSGRLRKNLMTDQDIEAFHQEIQFHKPDIVMIDPIINFFDGEENSNTEIRKLLDRIDKLIELNNCAVILAHHTGKERADDKSFMSARGGSVFAGWFDSGIKMSGKKPNVSFFYEARNARDPDEHLAHFD
;
A
#
# COMPACT_ATOMS: atom_id res chain seq x y z
N TRP A 1 5.07 23.98 22.56
CA TRP A 1 4.70 24.54 21.25
C TRP A 1 5.78 25.43 20.64
N THR A 2 6.91 25.66 21.31
CA THR A 2 8.00 26.54 20.84
C THR A 2 9.10 25.82 20.05
N ASP A 3 9.02 24.51 19.87
CA ASP A 3 10.01 23.69 19.15
C ASP A 3 9.45 23.00 17.90
N LEU A 4 8.50 23.61 17.21
CA LEU A 4 8.22 23.28 15.82
C LEU A 4 9.40 23.77 14.97
N LYS A 5 10.57 23.13 15.14
CA LYS A 5 11.61 23.16 14.13
C LYS A 5 10.99 22.58 12.86
N GLU A 6 11.36 23.16 11.73
CA GLU A 6 11.00 22.69 10.40
C GLU A 6 11.57 21.28 10.15
N ASP A 7 11.05 20.26 10.84
CA ASP A 7 11.24 18.86 10.44
C ASP A 7 10.38 18.67 9.19
N THR A 8 10.99 18.92 8.05
CA THR A 8 10.35 18.69 6.74
C THR A 8 10.13 17.21 6.57
N ILE A 9 8.86 16.79 6.62
CA ILE A 9 8.47 15.42 6.30
C ILE A 9 8.82 15.15 4.83
N GLU A 10 9.55 14.08 4.56
CA GLU A 10 9.91 13.70 3.21
C GLU A 10 8.66 13.22 2.45
N GLN A 11 8.31 13.93 1.37
CA GLN A 11 7.17 13.62 0.51
C GLN A 11 7.65 12.71 -0.62
N TRP A 12 6.91 11.63 -0.90
CA TRP A 12 7.36 10.61 -1.84
C TRP A 12 6.50 10.50 -3.10
N TRP A 13 5.18 10.65 -2.99
CA TRP A 13 4.27 10.55 -4.14
C TRP A 13 3.14 11.56 -4.03
N GLY A 14 2.93 12.33 -5.11
CA GLY A 14 2.01 13.44 -5.12
C GLY A 14 2.39 14.54 -4.11
N ASP A 15 1.52 15.55 -3.97
CA ASP A 15 1.70 16.64 -3.01
C ASP A 15 1.38 16.13 -1.59
N ALA A 16 2.33 15.46 -0.94
CA ALA A 16 2.18 14.84 0.38
C ALA A 16 1.03 13.79 0.47
N PHE A 17 0.69 13.12 -0.65
CA PHE A 17 -0.28 12.03 -0.61
C PHE A 17 0.33 10.77 0.00
N ILE A 18 1.58 10.42 -0.36
CA ILE A 18 2.41 9.42 0.35
C ILE A 18 3.69 10.10 0.80
N PHE A 19 3.98 10.02 2.07
CA PHE A 19 5.10 10.65 2.74
C PHE A 19 5.68 9.73 3.83
N GLN A 20 6.84 10.08 4.36
CA GLN A 20 7.47 9.34 5.44
C GLN A 20 6.51 9.17 6.63
N ASN A 21 6.39 7.95 7.12
CA ASN A 21 5.49 7.54 8.20
C ASN A 21 3.98 7.63 7.88
N SER A 22 3.59 7.81 6.61
CA SER A 22 2.18 7.86 6.26
C SER A 22 1.50 6.48 6.31
N ARG A 23 0.22 6.51 6.67
CA ARG A 23 -0.69 5.38 6.68
C ARG A 23 -1.57 5.44 5.46
N VAL A 24 -1.47 4.45 4.58
CA VAL A 24 -2.21 4.43 3.32
C VAL A 24 -3.15 3.23 3.27
N LEU A 25 -4.41 3.46 2.93
CA LEU A 25 -5.40 2.41 2.75
C LEU A 25 -5.76 2.25 1.27
N LEU A 26 -5.49 1.07 0.69
CA LEU A 26 -5.97 0.67 -0.63
C LEU A 26 -7.20 -0.21 -0.49
N LEU A 27 -8.37 0.33 -0.84
CA LEU A 27 -9.65 -0.34 -0.66
C LEU A 27 -10.28 -0.74 -2.00
N GLY A 28 -10.90 -1.92 -2.05
CA GLY A 28 -11.63 -2.36 -3.24
C GLY A 28 -12.11 -3.79 -3.15
N LYS A 29 -13.10 -4.14 -3.97
CA LYS A 29 -13.69 -5.50 -4.01
C LYS A 29 -12.63 -6.58 -4.26
N PRO A 30 -12.87 -7.81 -3.82
CA PRO A 30 -12.06 -8.95 -4.25
C PRO A 30 -11.96 -9.02 -5.77
N LYS A 31 -10.75 -9.33 -6.28
CA LYS A 31 -10.45 -9.50 -7.72
C LYS A 31 -10.60 -8.24 -8.58
N ILE A 32 -10.79 -7.04 -8.00
CA ILE A 32 -10.86 -5.79 -8.78
C ILE A 32 -9.50 -5.40 -9.38
N GLY A 33 -8.39 -5.86 -8.84
CA GLY A 33 -7.04 -5.58 -9.34
C GLY A 33 -6.13 -4.86 -8.35
N LYS A 34 -6.40 -4.89 -7.04
CA LYS A 34 -5.55 -4.25 -6.01
C LYS A 34 -4.09 -4.67 -6.11
N SER A 35 -3.81 -5.97 -6.20
CA SER A 35 -2.42 -6.48 -6.33
C SER A 35 -1.77 -6.05 -7.65
N ASN A 36 -2.54 -5.89 -8.75
CA ASN A 36 -2.02 -5.34 -9.99
C ASN A 36 -1.67 -3.85 -9.85
N PHE A 37 -2.54 -3.09 -9.17
CA PHE A 37 -2.26 -1.70 -8.84
C PHE A 37 -0.99 -1.58 -7.99
N LEU A 38 -0.86 -2.36 -6.90
CA LEU A 38 0.32 -2.36 -6.04
C LEU A 38 1.60 -2.75 -6.79
N GLY A 39 1.53 -3.72 -7.70
CA GLY A 39 2.69 -4.11 -8.51
C GLY A 39 3.14 -3.02 -9.48
N ALA A 40 2.20 -2.36 -10.16
CA ALA A 40 2.51 -1.24 -11.03
C ALA A 40 2.98 -0.01 -10.24
N PHE A 41 2.35 0.29 -9.10
CA PHE A 41 2.81 1.33 -8.18
C PHE A 41 4.24 1.06 -7.68
N ALA A 42 4.53 -0.18 -7.25
CA ALA A 42 5.86 -0.56 -6.80
C ALA A 42 6.91 -0.40 -7.91
N ALA A 43 6.60 -0.77 -9.15
CA ALA A 43 7.51 -0.57 -10.28
C ALA A 43 7.80 0.91 -10.53
N GLY A 44 6.78 1.78 -10.50
CA GLY A 44 6.96 3.23 -10.59
C GLY A 44 7.77 3.80 -9.42
N ALA A 45 7.41 3.41 -8.19
CA ALA A 45 8.08 3.87 -6.98
C ALA A 45 9.57 3.49 -6.96
N THR A 46 9.91 2.25 -7.31
CA THR A 46 11.29 1.75 -7.24
C THR A 46 12.19 2.27 -8.36
N THR A 47 11.62 2.67 -9.49
CA THR A 47 12.33 3.32 -10.60
C THR A 47 12.32 4.85 -10.49
N GLY A 48 11.44 5.43 -9.66
CA GLY A 48 11.21 6.89 -9.63
C GLY A 48 10.43 7.41 -10.84
N THR A 49 9.79 6.51 -11.60
CA THR A 49 9.01 6.88 -12.79
C THR A 49 7.58 7.23 -12.38
N ASP A 50 6.98 8.23 -13.03
CA ASP A 50 5.61 8.65 -12.78
C ASP A 50 4.65 7.47 -12.81
N PHE A 51 3.74 7.44 -11.85
CA PHE A 51 2.66 6.46 -11.79
C PHE A 51 1.30 7.17 -11.88
N MET A 52 0.50 6.80 -12.87
CA MET A 52 -0.80 7.43 -13.16
C MET A 52 -0.70 8.97 -13.33
N GLY A 53 0.41 9.46 -13.92
CA GLY A 53 0.64 10.89 -14.11
C GLY A 53 1.05 11.65 -12.86
N VAL A 54 1.31 10.95 -11.76
CA VAL A 54 1.77 11.51 -10.49
C VAL A 54 3.24 11.14 -10.28
N PRO A 55 4.15 12.11 -10.10
CA PRO A 55 5.57 11.84 -9.96
C PRO A 55 5.93 11.29 -8.58
N PHE A 56 6.98 10.46 -8.54
CA PHE A 56 7.73 10.17 -7.31
C PHE A 56 8.86 11.19 -7.14
N SER A 57 9.14 11.59 -5.91
CA SER A 57 10.22 12.55 -5.61
C SER A 57 11.63 11.98 -5.87
N LYS A 58 11.76 10.65 -5.79
CA LYS A 58 12.99 9.87 -6.00
C LYS A 58 12.64 8.40 -6.21
N PRO A 59 13.56 7.55 -6.71
CA PRO A 59 13.42 6.11 -6.57
C PRO A 59 13.34 5.70 -5.09
N LEU A 60 12.35 4.87 -4.75
CA LEU A 60 12.06 4.43 -3.38
C LEU A 60 12.34 2.94 -3.22
N LYS A 61 12.73 2.53 -2.02
CA LYS A 61 12.82 1.12 -1.68
C LYS A 61 11.49 0.60 -1.17
N VAL A 62 10.94 -0.40 -1.85
CA VAL A 62 9.61 -0.94 -1.56
C VAL A 62 9.71 -2.38 -1.07
N MET A 63 9.04 -2.69 0.03
CA MET A 63 8.89 -4.04 0.54
C MET A 63 7.42 -4.47 0.49
N TRP A 64 7.15 -5.60 -0.19
CA TRP A 64 5.79 -6.09 -0.40
C TRP A 64 5.58 -7.44 0.26
N PHE A 65 4.89 -7.44 1.39
CA PHE A 65 4.37 -8.65 2.02
C PHE A 65 3.06 -9.04 1.36
N GLN A 66 3.04 -10.21 0.73
CA GLN A 66 1.85 -10.73 0.07
C GLN A 66 1.55 -12.17 0.50
N ALA A 67 0.26 -12.54 0.56
CA ALA A 67 -0.20 -13.82 1.08
C ALA A 67 -0.84 -14.75 0.06
N GLU A 68 -1.14 -14.26 -1.15
CA GLU A 68 -2.00 -15.00 -2.09
C GLU A 68 -1.25 -15.62 -3.26
N ILE A 69 -0.17 -14.98 -3.73
CA ILE A 69 0.49 -15.33 -4.99
C ILE A 69 1.76 -16.12 -4.71
N ILE A 70 1.94 -17.27 -5.34
CA ILE A 70 3.17 -18.05 -5.23
C ILE A 70 4.32 -17.34 -5.95
N LYS A 71 5.55 -17.62 -5.51
CA LYS A 71 6.76 -16.90 -5.93
C LYS A 71 6.98 -16.89 -7.44
N GLU A 72 6.69 -17.99 -8.11
CA GLU A 72 6.87 -18.16 -9.54
C GLU A 72 5.97 -17.19 -10.34
N PHE A 73 4.67 -17.15 -10.04
CA PHE A 73 3.75 -16.22 -10.68
C PHE A 73 4.01 -14.75 -10.30
N MET A 74 4.53 -14.52 -9.09
CA MET A 74 4.91 -13.16 -8.68
C MET A 74 6.07 -12.63 -9.51
N LYS A 75 7.08 -13.46 -9.81
CA LYS A 75 8.21 -13.08 -10.67
C LYS A 75 7.75 -12.64 -12.06
N ASP A 76 6.85 -13.39 -12.69
CA ASP A 76 6.32 -13.08 -14.02
C ASP A 76 5.53 -11.76 -14.01
N ARG A 77 4.73 -11.54 -12.96
CA ARG A 77 3.97 -10.29 -12.80
C ARG A 77 4.89 -9.09 -12.61
N ILE A 78 5.89 -9.18 -11.75
CA ILE A 78 6.86 -8.11 -11.52
C ILE A 78 7.57 -7.76 -12.84
N THR A 79 8.03 -8.75 -13.60
CA THR A 79 8.65 -8.53 -14.91
C THR A 79 7.70 -7.77 -15.85
N THR A 80 6.40 -8.12 -15.85
CA THR A 80 5.39 -7.45 -16.67
C THR A 80 5.18 -6.00 -16.23
N TYR A 81 5.18 -5.71 -14.92
CA TYR A 81 5.03 -4.34 -14.42
C TYR A 81 6.21 -3.47 -14.84
N PHE A 82 7.45 -3.93 -14.65
CA PHE A 82 8.63 -3.16 -15.03
C PHE A 82 8.70 -2.84 -16.53
N ARG A 83 8.32 -3.79 -17.40
CA ARG A 83 8.27 -3.55 -18.86
C ARG A 83 7.33 -2.42 -19.28
N ARG A 84 6.37 -2.04 -18.45
CA ARG A 84 5.45 -0.92 -18.73
C ARG A 84 6.09 0.46 -18.46
N PHE A 85 7.17 0.52 -17.69
CA PHE A 85 7.84 1.78 -17.33
C PHE A 85 9.02 2.13 -18.23
N GLY A 86 9.25 1.40 -19.32
CA GLY A 86 10.25 1.69 -20.34
C GLY A 86 11.20 0.52 -20.60
N ASP A 87 12.06 0.71 -21.62
CA ASP A 87 13.04 -0.30 -22.07
C ASP A 87 14.46 0.02 -21.56
N ASP A 88 14.63 1.03 -20.69
CA ASP A 88 15.94 1.36 -20.12
C ASP A 88 16.36 0.32 -19.09
N GLU A 89 17.34 -0.50 -19.46
CA GLU A 89 17.81 -1.63 -18.65
C GLU A 89 18.40 -1.20 -17.30
N ASP A 90 19.02 -0.03 -17.22
CA ASP A 90 19.60 0.45 -15.96
C ASP A 90 18.52 0.88 -14.98
N THR A 91 17.49 1.58 -15.43
CA THR A 91 16.32 1.95 -14.63
C THR A 91 15.56 0.71 -14.15
N ILE A 92 15.36 -0.27 -15.03
CA ILE A 92 14.70 -1.54 -14.69
C ILE A 92 15.53 -2.29 -13.64
N ARG A 93 16.84 -2.40 -13.80
CA ARG A 93 17.73 -3.05 -12.83
C ARG A 93 17.66 -2.37 -11.46
N GLN A 94 17.75 -1.04 -11.42
CA GLN A 94 17.56 -0.26 -10.19
C GLN A 94 16.22 -0.55 -9.52
N GLY A 95 15.15 -0.62 -10.30
CA GLY A 95 13.82 -0.98 -9.80
C GLY A 95 13.79 -2.36 -9.15
N TYR A 96 14.44 -3.37 -9.75
CA TYR A 96 14.56 -4.70 -9.15
C TYR A 96 15.37 -4.70 -7.85
N ASP A 97 16.47 -3.94 -7.78
CA ASP A 97 17.32 -3.85 -6.59
C ASP A 97 16.59 -3.16 -5.43
N ASN A 98 15.65 -2.26 -5.73
CA ASN A 98 14.83 -1.54 -4.77
C ASN A 98 13.53 -2.27 -4.37
N LEU A 99 13.17 -3.39 -5.03
CA LEU A 99 11.95 -4.13 -4.76
C LEU A 99 12.20 -5.43 -4.00
N ILE A 100 11.70 -5.52 -2.77
CA ILE A 100 11.69 -6.74 -1.98
C ILE A 100 10.27 -7.30 -1.95
N VAL A 101 10.08 -8.54 -2.40
CA VAL A 101 8.76 -9.18 -2.38
C VAL A 101 8.84 -10.51 -1.65
N SER A 102 7.98 -10.70 -0.65
CA SER A 102 7.83 -12.00 -0.02
C SER A 102 7.20 -13.01 -0.98
N GLY A 103 7.55 -14.27 -0.87
CA GLY A 103 6.71 -15.34 -1.40
C GLY A 103 5.36 -15.38 -0.65
N ARG A 104 4.49 -16.34 -1.01
CA ARG A 104 3.22 -16.54 -0.31
C ARG A 104 3.45 -16.73 1.19
N LEU A 105 3.23 -15.67 1.95
CA LEU A 105 3.54 -15.59 3.37
C LEU A 105 2.30 -15.93 4.21
N ARG A 106 2.49 -16.77 5.23
CA ARG A 106 1.44 -17.04 6.24
C ARG A 106 1.99 -16.62 7.59
N LYS A 107 1.57 -15.46 8.03
CA LYS A 107 1.95 -14.84 9.29
C LYS A 107 0.73 -14.18 9.91
N ASN A 108 0.73 -14.05 11.23
CA ASN A 108 -0.35 -13.39 11.96
C ASN A 108 0.21 -12.20 12.76
N LEU A 109 -0.10 -11.01 12.31
CA LEU A 109 0.36 -9.77 12.96
C LEU A 109 -0.20 -9.56 14.36
N MET A 110 -1.14 -10.41 14.81
CA MET A 110 -1.65 -10.38 16.18
C MET A 110 -0.74 -11.15 17.16
N THR A 111 0.18 -12.00 16.69
CA THR A 111 1.16 -12.66 17.54
C THR A 111 2.42 -11.82 17.69
N ASP A 112 3.04 -11.84 18.88
CA ASP A 112 4.27 -11.07 19.13
C ASP A 112 5.44 -11.64 18.31
N GLN A 113 5.46 -12.96 18.09
CA GLN A 113 6.49 -13.61 17.28
C GLN A 113 6.46 -13.13 15.82
N ASP A 114 5.28 -13.06 15.21
CA ASP A 114 5.16 -12.71 13.80
C ASP A 114 5.34 -11.20 13.57
N ILE A 115 4.83 -10.34 14.45
CA ILE A 115 5.06 -8.89 14.34
C ILE A 115 6.54 -8.55 14.51
N GLU A 116 7.25 -9.25 15.42
CA GLU A 116 8.69 -9.09 15.59
C GLU A 116 9.45 -9.55 14.33
N ALA A 117 9.05 -10.67 13.71
CA ALA A 117 9.64 -11.12 12.45
C ALA A 117 9.45 -10.08 11.31
N PHE A 118 8.28 -9.44 11.23
CA PHE A 118 8.06 -8.33 10.30
C PHE A 118 8.98 -7.14 10.59
N HIS A 119 9.10 -6.77 11.86
CA HIS A 119 9.98 -5.68 12.27
C HIS A 119 11.44 -5.94 11.88
N GLN A 120 11.94 -7.17 12.13
CA GLN A 120 13.31 -7.55 11.77
C GLN A 120 13.57 -7.51 10.27
N GLU A 121 12.63 -7.97 9.43
CA GLU A 121 12.72 -7.88 7.98
C GLU A 121 12.75 -6.43 7.50
N ILE A 122 11.84 -5.58 8.04
CA ILE A 122 11.79 -4.16 7.72
C ILE A 122 13.08 -3.46 8.15
N GLN A 123 13.57 -3.76 9.34
CA GLN A 123 14.82 -3.20 9.89
C GLN A 123 16.05 -3.59 9.07
N PHE A 124 16.10 -4.84 8.60
CA PHE A 124 17.20 -5.34 7.77
C PHE A 124 17.22 -4.69 6.39
N HIS A 125 16.06 -4.61 5.75
CA HIS A 125 15.95 -4.09 4.38
C HIS A 125 15.82 -2.57 4.31
N LYS A 126 15.32 -1.91 5.36
CA LYS A 126 15.09 -0.45 5.45
C LYS A 126 14.34 0.11 4.25
N PRO A 127 13.11 -0.40 3.97
CA PRO A 127 12.30 0.13 2.89
C PRO A 127 11.74 1.51 3.25
N ASP A 128 11.52 2.36 2.24
CA ASP A 128 10.75 3.58 2.39
C ASP A 128 9.25 3.25 2.52
N ILE A 129 8.77 2.29 1.72
CA ILE A 129 7.36 1.87 1.71
C ILE A 129 7.24 0.37 1.99
N VAL A 130 6.35 0.01 2.92
CA VAL A 130 5.92 -1.37 3.17
C VAL A 130 4.49 -1.55 2.67
N MET A 131 4.26 -2.55 1.84
CA MET A 131 2.91 -2.92 1.35
C MET A 131 2.50 -4.26 1.96
N ILE A 132 1.26 -4.36 2.45
CA ILE A 132 0.68 -5.59 3.02
C ILE A 132 -0.59 -5.95 2.23
N ASP A 133 -0.58 -7.07 1.51
CA ASP A 133 -1.61 -7.42 0.51
C ASP A 133 -2.08 -8.89 0.60
N PRO A 134 -3.33 -9.09 0.95
CA PRO A 134 -4.22 -8.18 1.68
C PRO A 134 -4.03 -8.30 3.20
N ILE A 135 -4.27 -7.23 3.95
CA ILE A 135 -4.08 -7.21 5.41
C ILE A 135 -4.86 -8.32 6.14
N ILE A 136 -6.01 -8.71 5.62
CA ILE A 136 -6.85 -9.72 6.24
C ILE A 136 -6.19 -11.11 6.30
N ASN A 137 -5.28 -11.43 5.40
CA ASN A 137 -4.54 -12.69 5.40
C ASN A 137 -3.41 -12.73 6.44
N PHE A 138 -3.16 -11.60 7.11
CA PHE A 138 -2.20 -11.44 8.20
C PHE A 138 -2.90 -11.18 9.54
N PHE A 139 -4.20 -11.46 9.62
CA PHE A 139 -5.06 -11.22 10.78
C PHE A 139 -6.00 -12.40 10.98
N ASP A 140 -6.01 -13.00 12.16
CA ASP A 140 -6.87 -14.13 12.53
C ASP A 140 -8.02 -13.75 13.47
N GLY A 141 -8.17 -12.45 13.74
CA GLY A 141 -9.27 -11.94 14.56
C GLY A 141 -10.57 -11.78 13.77
N GLU A 142 -11.58 -11.26 14.45
CA GLU A 142 -12.89 -11.02 13.87
C GLU A 142 -12.90 -9.72 13.04
N GLU A 143 -13.10 -9.83 11.71
CA GLU A 143 -13.10 -8.70 10.77
C GLU A 143 -14.13 -7.61 11.11
N ASN A 144 -15.21 -7.95 11.79
CA ASN A 144 -16.27 -7.01 12.17
C ASN A 144 -16.08 -6.44 13.58
N SER A 145 -15.07 -6.87 14.31
CA SER A 145 -14.75 -6.36 15.63
C SER A 145 -13.89 -5.09 15.57
N ASN A 146 -14.49 -3.94 15.81
CA ASN A 146 -13.77 -2.67 15.86
C ASN A 146 -12.61 -2.71 16.87
N THR A 147 -12.76 -3.43 17.97
CA THR A 147 -11.74 -3.57 19.01
C THR A 147 -10.53 -4.35 18.49
N GLU A 148 -10.74 -5.45 17.77
CA GLU A 148 -9.64 -6.27 17.24
C GLU A 148 -8.94 -5.59 16.07
N ILE A 149 -9.70 -4.96 15.17
CA ILE A 149 -9.14 -4.15 14.10
C ILE A 149 -8.28 -3.00 14.66
N ARG A 150 -8.74 -2.32 15.73
CA ARG A 150 -7.94 -1.27 16.38
C ARG A 150 -6.60 -1.81 16.91
N LYS A 151 -6.61 -2.97 17.58
CA LYS A 151 -5.38 -3.61 18.05
C LYS A 151 -4.40 -3.95 16.91
N LEU A 152 -4.94 -4.42 15.77
CA LEU A 152 -4.13 -4.67 14.58
C LEU A 152 -3.49 -3.38 14.07
N LEU A 153 -4.27 -2.30 13.93
CA LEU A 153 -3.78 -1.01 13.44
C LEU A 153 -2.78 -0.37 14.39
N ASP A 154 -2.98 -0.49 15.72
CA ASP A 154 -2.00 -0.04 16.72
C ASP A 154 -0.65 -0.77 16.58
N ARG A 155 -0.65 -2.05 16.18
CA ARG A 155 0.59 -2.79 15.88
C ARG A 155 1.25 -2.32 14.59
N ILE A 156 0.46 -2.00 13.57
CA ILE A 156 0.96 -1.40 12.33
C ILE A 156 1.56 -0.02 12.59
N ASP A 157 0.90 0.81 13.41
CA ASP A 157 1.42 2.14 13.78
C ASP A 157 2.79 2.03 14.46
N LYS A 158 2.98 1.05 15.34
CA LYS A 158 4.29 0.78 15.95
C LYS A 158 5.35 0.36 14.91
N LEU A 159 4.99 -0.45 13.91
CA LEU A 159 5.93 -0.78 12.82
C LEU A 159 6.34 0.47 12.03
N ILE A 160 5.41 1.37 11.76
CA ILE A 160 5.66 2.66 11.09
C ILE A 160 6.64 3.49 11.91
N GLU A 161 6.31 3.73 13.19
CA GLU A 161 7.10 4.57 14.10
C GLU A 161 8.54 4.04 14.30
N LEU A 162 8.68 2.72 14.49
CA LEU A 162 9.99 2.10 14.75
C LEU A 162 10.90 2.06 13.52
N ASN A 163 10.34 2.08 12.30
CA ASN A 163 11.09 1.88 11.08
C ASN A 163 11.12 3.11 10.16
N ASN A 164 10.41 4.18 10.49
CA ASN A 164 10.31 5.41 9.68
C ASN A 164 9.90 5.15 8.22
N CYS A 165 8.99 4.20 7.98
CA CYS A 165 8.49 3.84 6.68
C CYS A 165 7.00 4.19 6.53
N ALA A 166 6.52 4.43 5.31
CA ALA A 166 5.09 4.44 5.04
C ALA A 166 4.54 3.01 4.94
N VAL A 167 3.28 2.81 5.29
CA VAL A 167 2.62 1.50 5.14
C VAL A 167 1.38 1.63 4.28
N ILE A 168 1.29 0.79 3.24
CA ILE A 168 0.11 0.65 2.39
C ILE A 168 -0.59 -0.67 2.74
N LEU A 169 -1.80 -0.59 3.27
CA LEU A 169 -2.65 -1.75 3.57
C LEU A 169 -3.66 -1.96 2.44
N ALA A 170 -3.58 -3.09 1.74
CA ALA A 170 -4.65 -3.50 0.84
C ALA A 170 -5.76 -4.21 1.62
N HIS A 171 -7.00 -3.74 1.47
CA HIS A 171 -8.14 -4.30 2.18
C HIS A 171 -9.37 -4.47 1.27
N HIS A 172 -10.31 -5.30 1.70
CA HIS A 172 -11.53 -5.55 0.97
C HIS A 172 -12.68 -4.67 1.44
N THR A 173 -13.51 -4.23 0.48
CA THR A 173 -14.80 -3.62 0.80
C THR A 173 -15.80 -4.70 1.23
N GLY A 174 -16.76 -4.30 2.07
CA GLY A 174 -17.94 -5.07 2.37
C GLY A 174 -18.94 -5.10 1.20
N LYS A 175 -20.24 -5.22 1.50
CA LYS A 175 -21.30 -5.05 0.51
C LYS A 175 -21.46 -3.57 0.17
N GLU A 176 -21.09 -3.19 -1.04
CA GLU A 176 -21.17 -1.82 -1.55
C GLU A 176 -22.35 -1.62 -2.49
N ARG A 177 -22.87 -0.37 -2.54
CA ARG A 177 -23.63 0.13 -3.69
C ARG A 177 -22.66 0.47 -4.82
N ALA A 178 -23.14 0.45 -6.07
CA ALA A 178 -22.27 0.59 -7.25
C ALA A 178 -21.43 1.88 -7.28
N ASP A 179 -21.92 2.96 -6.68
CA ASP A 179 -21.32 4.31 -6.72
C ASP A 179 -20.81 4.78 -5.36
N ASP A 180 -20.61 3.87 -4.40
CA ASP A 180 -20.12 4.24 -3.07
C ASP A 180 -18.64 4.61 -3.12
N LYS A 181 -18.36 5.92 -2.99
CA LYS A 181 -17.00 6.48 -2.89
C LYS A 181 -16.45 6.43 -1.46
N SER A 182 -17.27 6.11 -0.46
CA SER A 182 -16.91 6.20 0.95
C SER A 182 -15.96 5.09 1.39
N PHE A 183 -14.93 5.44 2.14
CA PHE A 183 -14.03 4.51 2.82
C PHE A 183 -14.69 3.78 4.02
N MET A 184 -15.88 4.24 4.46
CA MET A 184 -16.70 3.53 5.45
C MET A 184 -17.17 2.16 4.97
N SER A 185 -17.08 1.87 3.66
CA SER A 185 -17.42 0.57 3.09
C SER A 185 -16.37 -0.52 3.33
N ALA A 186 -15.23 -0.21 3.93
CA ALA A 186 -14.25 -1.22 4.38
C ALA A 186 -14.91 -2.22 5.33
N ARG A 187 -14.53 -3.49 5.30
CA ARG A 187 -14.88 -4.43 6.36
C ARG A 187 -14.22 -3.98 7.66
N GLY A 188 -14.94 -3.85 8.76
CA GLY A 188 -14.47 -3.13 9.97
C GLY A 188 -14.47 -1.61 9.81
N GLY A 189 -15.25 -1.10 8.90
CA GLY A 189 -15.39 0.19 8.25
C GLY A 189 -14.91 1.44 9.00
N SER A 190 -15.52 1.78 10.14
CA SER A 190 -15.25 3.06 10.82
C SER A 190 -13.82 3.17 11.36
N VAL A 191 -13.21 2.05 11.77
CA VAL A 191 -11.86 2.06 12.33
C VAL A 191 -10.84 2.31 11.23
N PHE A 192 -10.95 1.62 10.09
CA PHE A 192 -10.07 1.85 8.95
C PHE A 192 -10.23 3.25 8.38
N ALA A 193 -11.47 3.75 8.23
CA ALA A 193 -11.76 5.09 7.73
C ALA A 193 -11.18 6.21 8.63
N GLY A 194 -11.07 5.96 9.93
CA GLY A 194 -10.45 6.90 10.86
C GLY A 194 -8.93 6.78 10.99
N TRP A 195 -8.32 5.72 10.43
CA TRP A 195 -6.91 5.41 10.66
C TRP A 195 -5.97 6.03 9.62
N PHE A 196 -6.30 5.96 8.33
CA PHE A 196 -5.38 6.35 7.26
C PHE A 196 -5.16 7.87 7.18
N ASP A 197 -3.99 8.27 6.68
CA ASP A 197 -3.66 9.63 6.26
C ASP A 197 -4.06 9.84 4.80
N SER A 198 -3.96 8.79 3.97
CA SER A 198 -4.35 8.79 2.57
C SER A 198 -5.05 7.50 2.17
N GLY A 199 -6.15 7.61 1.47
CA GLY A 199 -6.96 6.51 1.00
C GLY A 199 -7.03 6.44 -0.53
N ILE A 200 -6.92 5.24 -1.09
CA ILE A 200 -7.15 4.95 -2.51
C ILE A 200 -8.26 3.92 -2.59
N LYS A 201 -9.37 4.27 -3.21
CA LYS A 201 -10.49 3.36 -3.39
C LYS A 201 -10.66 2.99 -4.86
N MET A 202 -10.66 1.69 -5.12
CA MET A 202 -10.92 1.10 -6.43
C MET A 202 -12.37 0.66 -6.50
N SER A 203 -13.11 1.16 -7.49
CA SER A 203 -14.53 0.83 -7.73
C SER A 203 -14.79 0.48 -9.19
N GLY A 204 -15.93 -0.16 -9.46
CA GLY A 204 -16.30 -0.58 -10.80
C GLY A 204 -16.10 -2.08 -11.06
N LYS A 205 -15.88 -2.43 -12.32
CA LYS A 205 -15.68 -3.80 -12.80
C LYS A 205 -14.70 -3.80 -13.95
N LYS A 206 -13.74 -4.75 -13.92
CA LYS A 206 -12.83 -4.94 -15.06
C LYS A 206 -13.61 -5.08 -16.38
N PRO A 207 -13.12 -4.49 -17.48
CA PRO A 207 -11.83 -3.80 -17.59
C PRO A 207 -11.79 -2.37 -17.04
N ASN A 208 -12.93 -1.74 -16.75
CA ASN A 208 -12.99 -0.34 -16.34
C ASN A 208 -13.05 -0.21 -14.81
N VAL A 209 -12.04 0.40 -14.22
CA VAL A 209 -11.93 0.62 -12.78
C VAL A 209 -11.67 2.09 -12.50
N SER A 210 -12.50 2.68 -11.66
CA SER A 210 -12.35 4.06 -11.19
C SER A 210 -11.56 4.09 -9.90
N PHE A 211 -10.71 5.10 -9.76
CA PHE A 211 -9.90 5.37 -8.58
C PHE A 211 -10.39 6.66 -7.93
N PHE A 212 -10.69 6.57 -6.66
CA PHE A 212 -11.06 7.70 -5.81
C PHE A 212 -10.00 7.85 -4.72
N TYR A 213 -9.68 9.09 -4.40
CA TYR A 213 -8.65 9.43 -3.43
C TYR A 213 -9.25 10.23 -2.29
N GLU A 214 -8.69 10.08 -1.10
CA GLU A 214 -9.01 10.89 0.06
C GLU A 214 -7.72 11.11 0.85
N ALA A 215 -7.36 12.36 1.14
CA ALA A 215 -6.18 12.70 1.91
C ALA A 215 -6.53 13.59 3.10
N ARG A 216 -5.92 13.33 4.26
CA ARG A 216 -6.11 14.14 5.47
C ARG A 216 -5.29 15.41 5.46
N ASN A 217 -4.07 15.35 4.92
CA ASN A 217 -3.06 16.41 5.03
C ASN A 217 -2.59 16.93 3.66
N ALA A 218 -3.20 16.48 2.58
CA ALA A 218 -2.85 16.84 1.21
C ALA A 218 -4.13 17.18 0.41
N ARG A 219 -3.94 17.75 -0.77
CA ARG A 219 -5.02 17.83 -1.76
C ARG A 219 -5.25 16.43 -2.33
N ASP A 220 -6.52 16.05 -2.48
CA ASP A 220 -6.86 14.80 -3.15
C ASP A 220 -6.37 14.84 -4.61
N PRO A 221 -5.68 13.80 -5.09
CA PRO A 221 -5.41 13.65 -6.51
C PRO A 221 -6.72 13.61 -7.32
N ASP A 222 -6.66 13.96 -8.59
CA ASP A 222 -7.82 13.86 -9.47
C ASP A 222 -8.28 12.40 -9.61
N GLU A 223 -9.59 12.19 -9.75
CA GLU A 223 -10.13 10.84 -9.98
C GLU A 223 -9.59 10.27 -11.30
N HIS A 224 -9.20 9.01 -11.29
CA HIS A 224 -8.68 8.33 -12.46
C HIS A 224 -9.60 7.19 -12.90
N LEU A 225 -9.69 6.98 -14.20
CA LEU A 225 -10.28 5.79 -14.80
C LEU A 225 -9.16 4.97 -15.46
N ALA A 226 -8.94 3.76 -14.99
CA ALA A 226 -7.99 2.85 -15.60
C ALA A 226 -8.70 1.69 -16.31
N HIS A 227 -8.15 1.31 -17.45
CA HIS A 227 -8.54 0.12 -18.20
C HIS A 227 -7.56 -1.01 -17.89
N PHE A 228 -8.07 -2.12 -17.39
CA PHE A 228 -7.27 -3.32 -17.10
C PHE A 228 -7.49 -4.35 -18.20
N ASP A 229 -6.48 -4.60 -18.97
CA ASP A 229 -6.43 -5.67 -19.97
C ASP A 229 -6.41 -7.06 -19.33
#